data_7901f1ae51085a9505abed638ad8cbc7
#
_entry.id   7901f1ae51085a9505abed638ad8cbc7
#
_cell.length_a   1.000
_cell.length_b   1.000
_cell.length_c   1.000
_cell.angle_alpha   90.00
_cell.angle_beta   90.00
_cell.angle_gamma   90.00
#
_symmetry.space_group_name_H-M   'P 1'
#
loop_
_entity.id
_entity.type
_entity.pdbx_description
1 polymer ?
#
loop_
_entity_poly.entity_id
_entity_poly.type
_entity_poly.pdbx_seq_one_letter_code
_entity_poly.pdbx_strand_id
1 'polypeptide(L)'
;MATAVKRGNSYKITVSCGYNIDGKQMRMHKTWTPEPGMTERQVKKELERQKVLFEEECKKGDVIDGSMKFAEFAEKWFAEYASKKHKATTFARNQLLMPRINDAIGHIRLDALNKNHLEKFYANLAESGVRLDVRYRSIADFKKLLKKREITKRAFAKLADVSVYVLDSVTRGDNISVESAHKIADAMELPLKKLFKPVGDKDTLSVTTILHHHRLISSMLSMAVKWRMISFNPCSLVILPRKKHKEAVYLDEEQAMQMLEALEKESMQHQTIVKLALFTGMRRGEICGLEWQDVDFNNSVINVRRSSLYLSGKGVFEDETKNDSSVRSMKVSDDAITMLRTWRVEQAKERLRIGDQWEDHNRLFTAWNGAPIRPDVITSWFHSFVMKNDLPEIHFHSLRHT
;
A
#
# COMPACT_ATOMS: atom_id res chain seq x y z
N MET A 1 14.99 7.58 44.57
CA MET A 1 13.99 7.43 45.67
C MET A 1 12.61 7.75 45.14
N ALA A 2 11.63 6.91 45.51
CA ALA A 2 10.25 7.11 45.18
C ALA A 2 9.61 8.22 46.03
N THR A 3 8.88 9.14 45.43
CA THR A 3 8.10 10.16 46.12
C THR A 3 6.60 9.88 45.92
N ALA A 4 5.76 10.24 46.90
CA ALA A 4 4.32 10.09 46.79
C ALA A 4 3.59 11.39 47.12
N VAL A 5 2.59 11.73 46.33
CA VAL A 5 1.74 12.92 46.51
C VAL A 5 0.27 12.44 46.56
N LYS A 6 -0.45 12.87 47.61
CA LYS A 6 -1.87 12.55 47.78
C LYS A 6 -2.71 13.32 46.76
N ARG A 7 -3.65 12.65 46.10
CA ARG A 7 -4.61 13.21 45.14
C ARG A 7 -6.01 12.66 45.47
N GLY A 8 -6.78 13.40 46.22
CA GLY A 8 -8.09 12.94 46.70
C GLY A 8 -7.93 11.67 47.54
N ASN A 9 -8.59 10.57 47.13
CA ASN A 9 -8.51 9.26 47.80
C ASN A 9 -7.38 8.37 47.30
N SER A 10 -6.49 8.86 46.41
CA SER A 10 -5.36 8.09 45.87
C SER A 10 -4.02 8.79 46.09
N TYR A 11 -2.93 8.04 45.93
CA TYR A 11 -1.56 8.51 45.99
C TYR A 11 -0.88 8.34 44.64
N LYS A 12 -0.29 9.42 44.11
CA LYS A 12 0.58 9.35 42.94
C LYS A 12 2.03 9.10 43.42
N ILE A 13 2.54 7.91 43.18
CA ILE A 13 3.90 7.54 43.42
C ILE A 13 4.73 7.89 42.19
N THR A 14 5.88 8.54 42.37
CA THR A 14 6.80 8.95 41.32
C THR A 14 8.20 8.44 41.61
N VAL A 15 8.83 7.80 40.61
CA VAL A 15 10.21 7.31 40.65
C VAL A 15 11.00 7.95 39.51
N SER A 16 12.23 8.41 39.80
CA SER A 16 13.15 8.87 38.78
C SER A 16 13.95 7.68 38.24
N CYS A 17 13.91 7.50 36.90
CA CYS A 17 14.56 6.39 36.20
C CYS A 17 15.77 6.88 35.37
N GLY A 18 16.49 7.91 35.87
CA GLY A 18 17.66 8.47 35.20
C GLY A 18 17.33 9.57 34.19
N TYR A 19 18.20 9.78 33.22
CA TYR A 19 18.09 10.80 32.21
C TYR A 19 18.06 10.13 30.81
N ASN A 20 17.33 10.70 29.89
CA ASN A 20 17.35 10.28 28.46
C ASN A 20 18.61 10.84 27.77
N ILE A 21 18.81 10.49 26.50
CA ILE A 21 19.96 10.96 25.69
C ILE A 21 19.98 12.50 25.57
N ASP A 22 18.84 13.16 25.66
CA ASP A 22 18.71 14.62 25.61
C ASP A 22 18.90 15.29 26.97
N GLY A 23 19.33 14.56 28.00
CA GLY A 23 19.54 15.07 29.34
C GLY A 23 18.27 15.36 30.15
N LYS A 24 17.08 14.96 29.66
CA LYS A 24 15.83 15.11 30.39
C LYS A 24 15.63 13.97 31.37
N GLN A 25 15.25 14.30 32.59
CA GLN A 25 14.98 13.33 33.65
C GLN A 25 13.75 12.48 33.28
N MET A 26 13.92 11.17 33.20
CA MET A 26 12.82 10.22 33.05
C MET A 26 12.17 9.93 34.40
N ARG A 27 10.86 10.13 34.49
CA ARG A 27 10.07 9.88 35.71
C ARG A 27 8.92 8.93 35.36
N MET A 28 8.80 7.87 36.16
CA MET A 28 7.71 6.93 36.12
C MET A 28 6.69 7.21 37.20
N HIS A 29 5.42 6.94 36.90
CA HIS A 29 4.31 7.23 37.82
C HIS A 29 3.42 6.03 37.99
N LYS A 30 3.01 5.74 39.24
CA LYS A 30 2.03 4.73 39.60
C LYS A 30 0.98 5.36 40.52
N THR A 31 -0.29 5.15 40.25
CA THR A 31 -1.37 5.57 41.13
C THR A 31 -1.77 4.39 42.00
N TRP A 32 -1.80 4.59 43.31
CA TRP A 32 -2.25 3.62 44.29
C TRP A 32 -3.41 4.18 45.11
N THR A 33 -4.46 3.42 45.27
CA THR A 33 -5.66 3.81 46.04
C THR A 33 -5.75 2.86 47.24
N PRO A 34 -5.83 3.39 48.49
CA PRO A 34 -6.00 2.58 49.68
C PRO A 34 -7.33 1.79 49.61
N GLU A 35 -7.34 0.60 50.13
CA GLU A 35 -8.57 -0.21 50.26
C GLU A 35 -9.55 0.41 51.25
N PRO A 36 -10.86 0.32 51.01
CA PRO A 36 -11.88 0.81 51.93
C PRO A 36 -11.74 0.17 53.32
N GLY A 37 -11.69 0.99 54.42
CA GLY A 37 -11.57 0.52 55.79
C GLY A 37 -10.13 0.50 56.33
N MET A 38 -9.11 0.86 55.56
CA MET A 38 -7.75 0.99 56.12
C MET A 38 -7.64 2.19 57.03
N THR A 39 -7.01 1.98 58.21
CA THR A 39 -6.65 3.08 59.13
C THR A 39 -5.47 3.88 58.55
N GLU A 40 -5.33 5.16 58.95
CA GLU A 40 -4.25 6.02 58.45
C GLU A 40 -2.84 5.40 58.63
N ARG A 41 -2.62 4.67 59.73
CA ARG A 41 -1.39 3.97 60.02
C ARG A 41 -1.13 2.84 59.02
N GLN A 42 -2.18 2.09 58.66
CA GLN A 42 -2.10 1.02 57.64
C GLN A 42 -1.85 1.61 56.25
N VAL A 43 -2.55 2.68 55.90
CA VAL A 43 -2.33 3.41 54.65
C VAL A 43 -0.88 3.87 54.53
N LYS A 44 -0.32 4.46 55.55
CA LYS A 44 1.07 4.93 55.56
C LYS A 44 2.09 3.78 55.40
N LYS A 45 1.87 2.67 56.08
CA LYS A 45 2.71 1.48 55.98
C LYS A 45 2.67 0.85 54.60
N GLU A 46 1.46 0.70 54.03
CA GLU A 46 1.27 0.10 52.72
C GLU A 46 1.79 1.05 51.62
N LEU A 47 1.63 2.36 51.78
CA LEU A 47 2.17 3.34 50.81
C LEU A 47 3.71 3.24 50.74
N GLU A 48 4.41 3.12 51.87
CA GLU A 48 5.87 2.92 51.86
C GLU A 48 6.26 1.60 51.18
N ARG A 49 5.50 0.53 51.44
CA ARG A 49 5.71 -0.74 50.73
C ARG A 49 5.51 -0.61 49.22
N GLN A 50 4.44 0.07 48.78
CA GLN A 50 4.19 0.32 47.37
C GLN A 50 5.26 1.19 46.71
N LYS A 51 5.84 2.14 47.43
CA LYS A 51 6.95 2.95 46.95
C LYS A 51 8.20 2.09 46.68
N VAL A 52 8.55 1.19 47.61
CA VAL A 52 9.68 0.27 47.46
C VAL A 52 9.49 -0.68 46.30
N LEU A 53 8.32 -1.31 46.26
CA LEU A 53 7.98 -2.24 45.15
C LEU A 53 8.04 -1.54 43.79
N PHE A 54 7.51 -0.33 43.69
CA PHE A 54 7.52 0.42 42.44
C PHE A 54 8.93 0.89 42.08
N GLU A 55 9.78 1.21 43.06
CA GLU A 55 11.19 1.52 42.82
C GLU A 55 11.96 0.31 42.30
N GLU A 56 11.70 -0.88 42.85
CA GLU A 56 12.27 -2.13 42.34
C GLU A 56 11.78 -2.48 40.92
N GLU A 57 10.48 -2.35 40.66
CA GLU A 57 9.90 -2.51 39.34
C GLU A 57 10.60 -1.59 38.33
N CYS A 58 10.83 -0.31 38.70
CA CYS A 58 11.55 0.65 37.89
C CYS A 58 13.00 0.26 37.62
N LYS A 59 13.73 -0.21 38.66
CA LYS A 59 15.14 -0.64 38.56
C LYS A 59 15.29 -1.89 37.70
N LYS A 60 14.35 -2.82 37.73
CA LYS A 60 14.32 -4.00 36.89
C LYS A 60 13.91 -3.67 35.44
N GLY A 61 13.47 -2.45 35.18
CA GLY A 61 12.94 -2.03 33.87
C GLY A 61 11.59 -2.66 33.52
N ASP A 62 10.85 -3.12 34.53
CA ASP A 62 9.54 -3.77 34.36
C ASP A 62 8.38 -2.75 34.31
N VAL A 63 8.68 -1.48 34.52
CA VAL A 63 7.66 -0.42 34.47
C VAL A 63 7.35 -0.07 33.04
N ILE A 64 6.08 -0.20 32.73
CA ILE A 64 5.50 0.05 31.43
C ILE A 64 4.92 1.47 31.44
N ASP A 65 5.46 2.38 30.61
CA ASP A 65 4.86 3.70 30.39
C ASP A 65 4.02 3.72 29.12
N GLY A 66 2.79 3.25 29.23
CA GLY A 66 1.80 3.28 28.16
C GLY A 66 0.98 4.57 28.11
N SER A 67 1.41 5.64 28.77
CA SER A 67 0.66 6.90 28.83
C SER A 67 0.58 7.65 27.50
N MET A 68 1.49 7.35 26.58
CA MET A 68 1.55 7.92 25.23
C MET A 68 0.31 7.55 24.41
N LYS A 69 -0.23 8.48 23.64
CA LYS A 69 -1.33 8.21 22.70
C LYS A 69 -0.86 7.36 21.53
N PHE A 70 -1.77 6.56 20.96
CA PHE A 70 -1.45 5.71 19.82
C PHE A 70 -0.93 6.51 18.62
N ALA A 71 -1.47 7.69 18.32
CA ALA A 71 -1.00 8.54 17.21
C ALA A 71 0.45 8.99 17.41
N GLU A 72 0.83 9.46 18.60
CA GLU A 72 2.20 9.87 18.93
C GLU A 72 3.16 8.66 18.84
N PHE A 73 2.74 7.52 19.33
CA PHE A 73 3.50 6.27 19.20
C PHE A 73 3.68 5.86 17.72
N ALA A 74 2.65 6.00 16.90
CA ALA A 74 2.72 5.68 15.48
C ALA A 74 3.76 6.55 14.76
N GLU A 75 3.80 7.87 15.02
CA GLU A 75 4.81 8.77 14.48
C GLU A 75 6.23 8.31 14.87
N LYS A 76 6.43 8.01 16.16
CA LYS A 76 7.69 7.47 16.67
C LYS A 76 8.07 6.15 15.99
N TRP A 77 7.12 5.23 15.84
CA TRP A 77 7.33 3.95 15.18
C TRP A 77 7.73 4.12 13.70
N PHE A 78 7.11 5.06 12.98
CA PHE A 78 7.49 5.37 11.60
C PHE A 78 8.89 5.95 11.51
N ALA A 79 9.24 6.88 12.40
CA ALA A 79 10.54 7.55 12.39
C ALA A 79 11.70 6.62 12.79
N GLU A 80 11.53 5.85 13.86
CA GLU A 80 12.62 5.09 14.47
C GLU A 80 12.76 3.67 13.93
N TYR A 81 11.65 3.03 13.53
CA TYR A 81 11.63 1.64 13.12
C TYR A 81 11.27 1.45 11.64
N ALA A 82 10.09 1.92 11.20
CA ALA A 82 9.59 1.60 9.87
C ALA A 82 10.47 2.20 8.76
N SER A 83 10.97 3.42 8.93
CA SER A 83 11.88 4.09 7.99
C SER A 83 13.16 3.30 7.71
N LYS A 84 13.65 2.54 8.70
CA LYS A 84 14.89 1.76 8.60
C LYS A 84 14.68 0.30 8.18
N LYS A 85 13.50 -0.27 8.47
CA LYS A 85 13.25 -1.71 8.30
C LYS A 85 12.28 -2.04 7.17
N HIS A 86 11.40 -1.12 6.80
CA HIS A 86 10.43 -1.40 5.75
C HIS A 86 10.94 -0.93 4.38
N LYS A 87 10.66 -1.73 3.35
CA LYS A 87 10.85 -1.31 1.97
C LYS A 87 9.99 -0.10 1.66
N ALA A 88 10.46 0.77 0.76
CA ALA A 88 9.80 2.04 0.42
C ALA A 88 8.30 1.87 0.05
N THR A 89 7.96 0.83 -0.71
CA THR A 89 6.57 0.54 -1.08
C THR A 89 5.69 0.14 0.11
N THR A 90 6.25 -0.64 1.05
CA THR A 90 5.55 -1.03 2.29
C THR A 90 5.38 0.17 3.20
N PHE A 91 6.41 0.99 3.33
CA PHE A 91 6.38 2.22 4.13
C PHE A 91 5.30 3.17 3.62
N ALA A 92 5.31 3.50 2.32
CA ALA A 92 4.32 4.37 1.69
C ALA A 92 2.88 3.83 1.85
N ARG A 93 2.70 2.51 1.63
CA ARG A 93 1.40 1.87 1.85
C ARG A 93 0.92 1.97 3.29
N ASN A 94 1.80 1.76 4.26
CA ASN A 94 1.46 1.88 5.67
C ASN A 94 1.05 3.31 6.02
N GLN A 95 1.73 4.32 5.47
CA GLN A 95 1.35 5.73 5.65
C GLN A 95 -0.06 6.02 5.12
N LEU A 96 -0.46 5.42 3.98
CA LEU A 96 -1.82 5.59 3.43
C LEU A 96 -2.93 5.00 4.32
N LEU A 97 -2.62 4.04 5.19
CA LEU A 97 -3.59 3.47 6.13
C LEU A 97 -3.74 4.29 7.41
N MET A 98 -2.73 5.08 7.78
CA MET A 98 -2.67 5.79 9.06
C MET A 98 -3.78 6.81 9.31
N PRO A 99 -4.23 7.62 8.35
CA PRO A 99 -5.30 8.60 8.61
C PRO A 99 -6.53 7.94 9.25
N ARG A 100 -7.04 6.88 8.66
CA ARG A 100 -8.20 6.15 9.20
C ARG A 100 -7.95 5.51 10.57
N ILE A 101 -6.74 5.01 10.79
CA ILE A 101 -6.35 4.43 12.08
C ILE A 101 -6.29 5.52 13.13
N ASN A 102 -5.67 6.66 12.83
CA ASN A 102 -5.56 7.78 13.77
C ASN A 102 -6.90 8.41 14.11
N ASP A 103 -7.80 8.55 13.13
CA ASP A 103 -9.15 9.07 13.36
C ASP A 103 -9.93 8.17 14.35
N ALA A 104 -9.76 6.86 14.23
CA ALA A 104 -10.50 5.89 15.04
C ALA A 104 -9.89 5.65 16.43
N ILE A 105 -8.59 5.45 16.52
CA ILE A 105 -7.90 5.01 17.76
C ILE A 105 -6.70 5.87 18.15
N GLY A 106 -6.30 6.84 17.33
CA GLY A 106 -5.11 7.66 17.57
C GLY A 106 -5.13 8.45 18.89
N HIS A 107 -6.31 8.86 19.35
CA HIS A 107 -6.51 9.60 20.60
C HIS A 107 -6.42 8.72 21.86
N ILE A 108 -6.46 7.39 21.71
CA ILE A 108 -6.46 6.44 22.82
C ILE A 108 -5.01 6.22 23.29
N ARG A 109 -4.81 6.18 24.61
CA ARG A 109 -3.52 5.84 25.19
C ARG A 109 -3.20 4.36 24.93
N LEU A 110 -1.92 4.04 24.77
CA LEU A 110 -1.47 2.66 24.50
C LEU A 110 -1.91 1.67 25.59
N ASP A 111 -1.82 2.08 26.89
CA ASP A 111 -2.21 1.25 28.04
C ASP A 111 -3.74 1.05 28.17
N ALA A 112 -4.53 1.94 27.57
CA ALA A 112 -5.97 1.88 27.55
C ALA A 112 -6.54 1.20 26.28
N LEU A 113 -5.70 1.01 25.25
CA LEU A 113 -6.13 0.38 24.01
C LEU A 113 -6.39 -1.12 24.23
N ASN A 114 -7.59 -1.54 23.91
CA ASN A 114 -8.03 -2.92 24.17
C ASN A 114 -8.73 -3.54 22.95
N LYS A 115 -9.05 -4.83 23.05
CA LYS A 115 -9.74 -5.61 22.03
C LYS A 115 -11.01 -4.93 21.51
N ASN A 116 -11.85 -4.39 22.39
CA ASN A 116 -13.15 -3.83 22.01
C ASN A 116 -12.98 -2.58 21.10
N HIS A 117 -11.97 -1.75 21.34
CA HIS A 117 -11.66 -0.62 20.48
C HIS A 117 -11.30 -1.07 19.07
N LEU A 118 -10.49 -2.13 18.96
CA LEU A 118 -10.06 -2.68 17.67
C LEU A 118 -11.22 -3.35 16.92
N GLU A 119 -12.05 -4.12 17.61
CA GLU A 119 -13.22 -4.77 17.00
C GLU A 119 -14.24 -3.76 16.50
N LYS A 120 -14.50 -2.69 17.25
CA LYS A 120 -15.35 -1.57 16.79
C LYS A 120 -14.76 -0.88 15.56
N PHE A 121 -13.45 -0.64 15.55
CA PHE A 121 -12.79 -0.06 14.39
C PHE A 121 -12.94 -0.94 13.15
N TYR A 122 -12.72 -2.26 13.26
CA TYR A 122 -12.87 -3.17 12.12
C TYR A 122 -14.33 -3.33 11.67
N ALA A 123 -15.29 -3.28 12.59
CA ALA A 123 -16.70 -3.24 12.26
C ALA A 123 -17.04 -1.99 11.44
N ASN A 124 -16.59 -0.81 11.86
CA ASN A 124 -16.78 0.43 11.11
C ASN A 124 -16.15 0.37 9.71
N LEU A 125 -14.96 -0.24 9.57
CA LEU A 125 -14.33 -0.44 8.25
C LEU A 125 -15.16 -1.33 7.32
N ALA A 126 -16.01 -2.18 7.86
CA ALA A 126 -16.90 -3.06 7.10
C ALA A 126 -18.25 -2.40 6.75
N GLU A 127 -18.56 -1.22 7.28
CA GLU A 127 -19.80 -0.50 7.01
C GLU A 127 -19.81 0.13 5.61
N SER A 128 -21.01 0.36 5.09
CA SER A 128 -21.20 1.07 3.82
C SER A 128 -20.83 2.54 3.95
N GLY A 129 -20.30 3.13 2.86
CA GLY A 129 -19.91 4.54 2.82
C GLY A 129 -18.53 4.87 3.40
N VAL A 130 -17.83 3.91 4.00
CA VAL A 130 -16.46 4.10 4.52
C VAL A 130 -15.41 4.13 3.40
N ARG A 131 -15.77 3.69 2.21
CA ARG A 131 -14.86 3.62 1.07
C ARG A 131 -14.64 5.00 0.46
N LEU A 132 -13.39 5.52 0.51
CA LEU A 132 -13.03 6.83 -0.06
C LEU A 132 -12.62 6.73 -1.54
N ASP A 133 -12.35 5.54 -2.05
CA ASP A 133 -11.88 5.27 -3.41
C ASP A 133 -12.99 4.80 -4.36
N VAL A 134 -14.25 5.18 -4.07
CA VAL A 134 -15.38 4.95 -4.98
C VAL A 134 -15.05 5.56 -6.34
N ARG A 135 -15.21 4.77 -7.39
CA ARG A 135 -15.06 5.23 -8.76
C ARG A 135 -16.43 5.42 -9.38
N TYR A 136 -16.52 6.33 -10.32
CA TYR A 136 -17.72 6.57 -11.09
C TYR A 136 -17.46 6.29 -12.56
N ARG A 137 -18.45 5.68 -13.21
CA ARG A 137 -18.47 5.46 -14.68
C ARG A 137 -19.59 6.25 -15.31
N SER A 138 -19.30 6.86 -16.43
CA SER A 138 -20.31 7.58 -17.19
C SER A 138 -21.44 6.65 -17.67
N ILE A 139 -22.68 7.09 -17.50
CA ILE A 139 -23.88 6.50 -18.09
C ILE A 139 -24.46 7.41 -19.18
N ALA A 140 -23.96 8.64 -19.28
CA ALA A 140 -24.38 9.62 -20.27
C ALA A 140 -23.42 9.66 -21.48
N ASP A 141 -23.94 9.95 -22.65
CA ASP A 141 -23.13 10.21 -23.83
C ASP A 141 -22.54 11.63 -23.78
N PHE A 142 -21.34 11.73 -23.20
CA PHE A 142 -20.67 13.02 -23.04
C PHE A 142 -20.30 13.69 -24.38
N LYS A 143 -20.15 12.93 -25.47
CA LYS A 143 -19.92 13.51 -26.80
C LYS A 143 -21.11 14.30 -27.24
N LYS A 144 -22.33 13.74 -27.08
CA LYS A 144 -23.60 14.42 -27.41
C LYS A 144 -23.88 15.62 -26.49
N LEU A 145 -23.57 15.47 -25.18
CA LEU A 145 -23.77 16.57 -24.22
C LEU A 145 -22.89 17.78 -24.52
N LEU A 146 -21.60 17.57 -24.80
CA LEU A 146 -20.67 18.63 -25.16
C LEU A 146 -21.06 19.30 -26.50
N LYS A 147 -21.49 18.49 -27.51
CA LYS A 147 -21.97 19.00 -28.79
C LYS A 147 -23.23 19.87 -28.62
N LYS A 148 -24.18 19.43 -27.79
CA LYS A 148 -25.40 20.20 -27.49
C LYS A 148 -25.14 21.54 -26.83
N ARG A 149 -24.06 21.64 -26.05
CA ARG A 149 -23.61 22.88 -25.37
C ARG A 149 -22.66 23.72 -26.24
N GLU A 150 -22.32 23.26 -27.43
CA GLU A 150 -21.37 23.90 -28.36
C GLU A 150 -19.99 24.20 -27.70
N ILE A 151 -19.59 23.38 -26.76
CA ILE A 151 -18.34 23.56 -26.01
C ILE A 151 -17.33 22.47 -26.39
N THR A 152 -16.07 22.86 -26.59
CA THR A 152 -14.99 21.91 -26.86
C THR A 152 -14.56 21.19 -25.57
N LYS A 153 -14.03 19.96 -25.72
CA LYS A 153 -13.50 19.22 -24.57
C LYS A 153 -12.50 20.01 -23.74
N ARG A 154 -11.58 20.75 -24.39
CA ARG A 154 -10.58 21.57 -23.69
C ARG A 154 -11.21 22.71 -22.88
N ALA A 155 -12.18 23.41 -23.47
CA ALA A 155 -12.90 24.48 -22.79
C ALA A 155 -13.71 23.94 -21.61
N PHE A 156 -14.39 22.80 -21.80
CA PHE A 156 -15.15 22.16 -20.71
C PHE A 156 -14.24 21.60 -19.62
N ALA A 157 -13.08 21.04 -19.94
CA ALA A 157 -12.11 20.59 -18.96
C ALA A 157 -11.67 21.72 -18.02
N LYS A 158 -11.42 22.91 -18.61
CA LYS A 158 -11.09 24.12 -17.84
C LYS A 158 -12.26 24.60 -16.98
N LEU A 159 -13.48 24.57 -17.50
CA LEU A 159 -14.69 24.94 -16.76
C LEU A 159 -14.94 24.02 -15.56
N ALA A 160 -14.77 22.72 -15.74
CA ALA A 160 -14.97 21.68 -14.73
C ALA A 160 -13.77 21.50 -13.78
N ASP A 161 -12.69 22.26 -13.97
CA ASP A 161 -11.43 22.11 -13.20
C ASP A 161 -10.94 20.65 -13.17
N VAL A 162 -10.90 20.01 -14.36
CA VAL A 162 -10.38 18.64 -14.55
C VAL A 162 -9.40 18.61 -15.72
N SER A 163 -8.53 17.61 -15.77
CA SER A 163 -7.66 17.43 -16.93
C SER A 163 -8.44 16.95 -18.15
N VAL A 164 -7.97 17.28 -19.35
CA VAL A 164 -8.55 16.78 -20.60
C VAL A 164 -8.53 15.23 -20.64
N TYR A 165 -7.51 14.61 -20.03
CA TYR A 165 -7.40 13.16 -19.88
C TYR A 165 -8.59 12.57 -19.12
N VAL A 166 -9.08 13.22 -18.05
CA VAL A 166 -10.26 12.77 -17.31
C VAL A 166 -11.50 12.80 -18.21
N LEU A 167 -11.68 13.83 -19.03
CA LEU A 167 -12.80 13.87 -19.99
C LEU A 167 -12.67 12.84 -21.11
N ASP A 168 -11.46 12.52 -21.54
CA ASP A 168 -11.24 11.43 -22.48
C ASP A 168 -11.61 10.09 -21.83
N SER A 169 -11.25 9.86 -20.58
CA SER A 169 -11.67 8.69 -19.82
C SER A 169 -13.19 8.60 -19.68
N VAL A 170 -13.86 9.71 -19.34
CA VAL A 170 -15.33 9.78 -19.28
C VAL A 170 -15.98 9.42 -20.64
N THR A 171 -15.43 9.96 -21.74
CA THR A 171 -15.97 9.69 -23.09
C THR A 171 -15.70 8.28 -23.60
N ARG A 172 -14.69 7.58 -23.06
CA ARG A 172 -14.42 6.16 -23.31
C ARG A 172 -15.23 5.23 -22.41
N GLY A 173 -15.87 5.76 -21.36
CA GLY A 173 -16.54 4.96 -20.34
C GLY A 173 -15.61 4.36 -19.29
N ASP A 174 -14.41 4.92 -19.13
CA ASP A 174 -13.46 4.53 -18.08
C ASP A 174 -13.94 5.01 -16.71
N ASN A 175 -13.35 4.44 -15.65
CA ASN A 175 -13.66 4.82 -14.29
C ASN A 175 -12.90 6.08 -13.88
N ILE A 176 -13.59 7.08 -13.32
CA ILE A 176 -13.01 8.32 -12.78
C ILE A 176 -13.17 8.42 -11.26
N SER A 177 -12.46 9.35 -10.64
CA SER A 177 -12.58 9.62 -9.20
C SER A 177 -13.91 10.25 -8.83
N VAL A 178 -14.33 10.10 -7.57
CA VAL A 178 -15.52 10.79 -6.99
C VAL A 178 -15.41 12.29 -7.20
N GLU A 179 -14.26 12.87 -6.86
CA GLU A 179 -14.01 14.31 -6.99
C GLU A 179 -14.19 14.80 -8.43
N SER A 180 -13.57 14.09 -9.39
CA SER A 180 -13.73 14.44 -10.81
C SER A 180 -15.17 14.31 -11.30
N ALA A 181 -15.90 13.28 -10.83
CA ALA A 181 -17.29 13.09 -11.19
C ALA A 181 -18.18 14.23 -10.66
N HIS A 182 -17.97 14.69 -9.44
CA HIS A 182 -18.68 15.84 -8.87
C HIS A 182 -18.35 17.13 -9.63
N LYS A 183 -17.07 17.45 -9.84
CA LYS A 183 -16.66 18.64 -10.60
C LYS A 183 -17.30 18.68 -12.01
N ILE A 184 -17.37 17.54 -12.69
CA ILE A 184 -18.01 17.45 -14.00
C ILE A 184 -19.53 17.61 -13.91
N ALA A 185 -20.17 17.04 -12.89
CA ALA A 185 -21.60 17.16 -12.68
C ALA A 185 -22.02 18.60 -12.37
N ASP A 186 -21.26 19.28 -11.52
CA ASP A 186 -21.45 20.68 -11.17
C ASP A 186 -21.27 21.60 -12.39
N ALA A 187 -20.21 21.40 -13.18
CA ALA A 187 -19.98 22.15 -14.41
C ALA A 187 -21.04 21.86 -15.50
N MET A 188 -21.65 20.67 -15.48
CA MET A 188 -22.78 20.34 -16.34
C MET A 188 -24.13 20.83 -15.81
N GLU A 189 -24.19 21.34 -14.57
CA GLU A 189 -25.44 21.73 -13.88
C GLU A 189 -26.48 20.59 -13.90
N LEU A 190 -26.01 19.35 -13.78
CA LEU A 190 -26.84 18.16 -13.81
C LEU A 190 -26.57 17.29 -12.57
N PRO A 191 -27.61 16.65 -12.02
CA PRO A 191 -27.41 15.73 -10.90
C PRO A 191 -26.43 14.60 -11.23
N LEU A 192 -25.49 14.30 -10.34
CA LEU A 192 -24.46 13.27 -10.48
C LEU A 192 -25.04 11.94 -10.99
N LYS A 193 -26.18 11.53 -10.44
CA LYS A 193 -26.88 10.26 -10.79
C LYS A 193 -27.38 10.20 -12.26
N LYS A 194 -27.56 11.34 -12.93
CA LYS A 194 -27.92 11.39 -14.35
C LYS A 194 -26.72 11.22 -15.27
N LEU A 195 -25.54 11.52 -14.80
CA LEU A 195 -24.31 11.49 -15.60
C LEU A 195 -23.46 10.27 -15.30
N PHE A 196 -23.46 9.82 -14.04
CA PHE A 196 -22.55 8.79 -13.56
C PHE A 196 -23.26 7.77 -12.66
N LYS A 197 -22.75 6.53 -12.70
CA LYS A 197 -23.07 5.48 -11.73
C LYS A 197 -21.82 5.09 -10.95
N PRO A 198 -21.95 4.79 -9.66
CA PRO A 198 -20.81 4.24 -8.89
C PRO A 198 -20.40 2.89 -9.46
N VAL A 199 -19.11 2.62 -9.47
CA VAL A 199 -18.54 1.35 -9.95
C VAL A 199 -18.11 0.53 -8.75
N GLY A 200 -18.67 -0.66 -8.63
CA GLY A 200 -18.42 -1.63 -7.56
C GLY A 200 -19.71 -1.92 -6.78
N ASP A 201 -19.99 -3.20 -6.58
CA ASP A 201 -21.22 -3.68 -5.91
C ASP A 201 -21.25 -3.42 -4.40
N LYS A 202 -20.17 -2.88 -3.81
CA LYS A 202 -20.07 -2.73 -2.35
C LYS A 202 -19.36 -1.43 -2.00
N ASP A 203 -20.10 -0.54 -1.35
CA ASP A 203 -19.55 0.65 -0.67
C ASP A 203 -18.66 0.30 0.53
N THR A 204 -18.43 -0.99 0.78
CA THR A 204 -17.66 -1.53 1.90
C THR A 204 -16.22 -1.82 1.50
N LEU A 205 -15.32 -1.73 2.45
CA LEU A 205 -13.94 -2.15 2.25
C LEU A 205 -13.83 -3.68 2.15
N SER A 206 -12.93 -4.15 1.31
CA SER A 206 -12.67 -5.58 1.21
C SER A 206 -12.08 -6.14 2.52
N VAL A 207 -12.38 -7.41 2.82
CA VAL A 207 -11.78 -8.11 3.96
C VAL A 207 -10.24 -8.02 3.93
N THR A 208 -9.65 -8.08 2.74
CA THR A 208 -8.18 -7.93 2.57
C THR A 208 -7.70 -6.55 3.06
N THR A 209 -8.46 -5.48 2.78
CA THR A 209 -8.12 -4.14 3.24
C THR A 209 -8.21 -4.03 4.76
N ILE A 210 -9.26 -4.60 5.38
CA ILE A 210 -9.39 -4.66 6.84
C ILE A 210 -8.21 -5.41 7.47
N LEU A 211 -7.84 -6.56 6.90
CA LEU A 211 -6.67 -7.33 7.35
C LEU A 211 -5.35 -6.54 7.21
N HIS A 212 -5.23 -5.63 6.24
CA HIS A 212 -4.05 -4.77 6.16
C HIS A 212 -3.98 -3.74 7.29
N HIS A 213 -5.10 -3.13 7.67
CA HIS A 213 -5.15 -2.26 8.84
C HIS A 213 -4.77 -3.02 10.12
N HIS A 214 -5.37 -4.21 10.31
CA HIS A 214 -5.03 -5.06 11.46
C HIS A 214 -3.54 -5.42 11.52
N ARG A 215 -2.94 -5.85 10.41
CA ARG A 215 -1.52 -6.22 10.37
C ARG A 215 -0.62 -5.04 10.72
N LEU A 216 -0.94 -3.84 10.25
CA LEU A 216 -0.19 -2.64 10.58
C LEU A 216 -0.28 -2.32 12.07
N ILE A 217 -1.51 -2.25 12.63
CA ILE A 217 -1.72 -1.99 14.06
C ILE A 217 -1.03 -3.07 14.92
N SER A 218 -1.19 -4.34 14.54
CA SER A 218 -0.56 -5.46 15.26
C SER A 218 0.97 -5.38 15.24
N SER A 219 1.56 -5.00 14.12
CA SER A 219 3.01 -4.78 14.00
C SER A 219 3.49 -3.63 14.90
N MET A 220 2.77 -2.53 14.93
CA MET A 220 3.03 -1.38 15.80
C MET A 220 2.94 -1.77 17.27
N LEU A 221 1.84 -2.41 17.69
CA LEU A 221 1.64 -2.81 19.08
C LEU A 221 2.62 -3.92 19.52
N SER A 222 3.03 -4.82 18.63
CA SER A 222 4.09 -5.77 18.91
C SER A 222 5.43 -5.07 19.17
N MET A 223 5.68 -3.94 18.50
CA MET A 223 6.86 -3.12 18.78
C MET A 223 6.71 -2.34 20.10
N ALA A 224 5.49 -1.88 20.43
CA ALA A 224 5.21 -1.26 21.72
C ALA A 224 5.47 -2.22 22.89
N VAL A 225 5.16 -3.52 22.73
CA VAL A 225 5.53 -4.56 23.69
C VAL A 225 7.06 -4.70 23.80
N LYS A 226 7.78 -4.77 22.68
CA LYS A 226 9.24 -4.85 22.65
C LYS A 226 9.91 -3.62 23.28
N TRP A 227 9.33 -2.45 23.08
CA TRP A 227 9.79 -1.18 23.70
C TRP A 227 9.29 -1.02 25.15
N ARG A 228 8.63 -2.05 25.71
CA ARG A 228 8.09 -2.05 27.07
C ARG A 228 7.13 -0.89 27.36
N MET A 229 6.32 -0.51 26.38
CA MET A 229 5.29 0.52 26.52
C MET A 229 3.93 -0.09 26.88
N ILE A 230 3.70 -1.35 26.56
CA ILE A 230 2.53 -2.15 26.94
C ILE A 230 2.96 -3.59 27.27
N SER A 231 2.19 -4.28 28.10
CA SER A 231 2.51 -5.64 28.55
C SER A 231 2.18 -6.72 27.52
N PHE A 232 1.16 -6.48 26.69
CA PHE A 232 0.72 -7.42 25.66
C PHE A 232 0.09 -6.69 24.48
N ASN A 233 0.03 -7.36 23.34
CA ASN A 233 -0.58 -6.82 22.14
C ASN A 233 -2.08 -7.18 22.08
N PRO A 234 -3.03 -6.22 22.25
CA PRO A 234 -4.45 -6.52 22.23
C PRO A 234 -4.97 -7.03 20.87
N CYS A 235 -4.22 -6.84 19.77
CA CYS A 235 -4.57 -7.42 18.47
C CYS A 235 -4.62 -8.96 18.49
N SER A 236 -3.87 -9.63 19.40
CA SER A 236 -3.85 -11.09 19.49
C SER A 236 -5.19 -11.68 19.96
N LEU A 237 -6.04 -10.87 20.59
CA LEU A 237 -7.34 -11.28 21.12
C LEU A 237 -8.49 -11.01 20.14
N VAL A 238 -8.23 -10.36 19.00
CA VAL A 238 -9.27 -9.94 18.06
C VAL A 238 -9.62 -11.07 17.10
N ILE A 239 -10.92 -11.28 16.91
CA ILE A 239 -11.44 -12.22 15.92
C ILE A 239 -11.56 -11.50 14.57
N LEU A 240 -10.78 -11.94 13.59
CA LEU A 240 -10.75 -11.34 12.27
C LEU A 240 -11.73 -12.01 11.29
N PRO A 241 -12.28 -11.24 10.32
CA PRO A 241 -13.09 -11.82 9.28
C PRO A 241 -12.25 -12.78 8.42
N ARG A 242 -12.81 -13.94 8.08
CA ARG A 242 -12.14 -14.92 7.21
C ARG A 242 -12.16 -14.44 5.75
N LYS A 243 -11.01 -14.44 5.11
CA LYS A 243 -10.91 -14.23 3.67
C LYS A 243 -11.45 -15.48 2.95
N LYS A 244 -12.47 -15.32 2.11
CA LYS A 244 -12.88 -16.39 1.20
C LYS A 244 -11.74 -16.62 0.21
N HIS A 245 -11.32 -17.86 0.06
CA HIS A 245 -10.37 -18.25 -0.96
C HIS A 245 -11.06 -18.06 -2.32
N LYS A 246 -10.47 -17.25 -3.19
CA LYS A 246 -10.85 -17.21 -4.61
C LYS A 246 -9.82 -18.05 -5.35
N GLU A 247 -10.28 -18.95 -6.16
CA GLU A 247 -9.41 -19.69 -7.08
C GLU A 247 -8.69 -18.71 -8.01
N ALA A 248 -7.44 -19.01 -8.30
CA ALA A 248 -6.68 -18.23 -9.27
C ALA A 248 -7.28 -18.46 -10.67
N VAL A 249 -7.62 -17.38 -11.35
CA VAL A 249 -8.03 -17.45 -12.75
C VAL A 249 -6.75 -17.53 -13.58
N TYR A 250 -6.64 -18.57 -14.39
CA TYR A 250 -5.58 -18.76 -15.38
C TYR A 250 -6.22 -19.11 -16.72
N LEU A 251 -5.49 -18.98 -17.81
CA LEU A 251 -5.96 -19.34 -19.14
C LEU A 251 -5.75 -20.84 -19.36
N ASP A 252 -6.72 -21.49 -19.97
CA ASP A 252 -6.53 -22.79 -20.60
C ASP A 252 -5.76 -22.63 -21.93
N GLU A 253 -5.47 -23.76 -22.59
CA GLU A 253 -4.66 -23.78 -23.81
C GLU A 253 -5.33 -22.98 -24.95
N GLU A 254 -6.62 -23.14 -25.14
CA GLU A 254 -7.37 -22.44 -26.19
C GLU A 254 -7.41 -20.93 -25.95
N GLN A 255 -7.68 -20.51 -24.72
CA GLN A 255 -7.67 -19.10 -24.30
C GLN A 255 -6.28 -18.47 -24.40
N ALA A 256 -5.22 -19.24 -24.09
CA ALA A 256 -3.85 -18.79 -24.25
C ALA A 256 -3.50 -18.59 -25.73
N MET A 257 -3.95 -19.48 -26.62
CA MET A 257 -3.78 -19.33 -28.07
C MET A 257 -4.49 -18.07 -28.58
N GLN A 258 -5.76 -17.86 -28.21
CA GLN A 258 -6.53 -16.66 -28.57
C GLN A 258 -5.82 -15.37 -28.09
N MET A 259 -5.26 -15.39 -26.88
CA MET A 259 -4.50 -14.27 -26.36
C MET A 259 -3.24 -14.01 -27.19
N LEU A 260 -2.51 -15.05 -27.58
CA LEU A 260 -1.29 -14.92 -28.40
C LEU A 260 -1.60 -14.38 -29.80
N GLU A 261 -2.68 -14.83 -30.44
CA GLU A 261 -3.16 -14.29 -31.73
C GLU A 261 -3.54 -12.81 -31.64
N ALA A 262 -4.30 -12.44 -30.58
CA ALA A 262 -4.66 -11.04 -30.35
C ALA A 262 -3.42 -10.16 -30.10
N LEU A 263 -2.41 -10.72 -29.46
CA LEU A 263 -1.16 -10.05 -29.10
C LEU A 263 -0.32 -9.67 -30.32
N GLU A 264 -0.44 -10.38 -31.44
CA GLU A 264 0.28 -10.07 -32.68
C GLU A 264 -0.05 -8.67 -33.25
N LYS A 265 -1.21 -8.12 -32.89
CA LYS A 265 -1.64 -6.77 -33.29
C LYS A 265 -1.11 -5.66 -32.39
N GLU A 266 -0.48 -6.00 -31.30
CA GLU A 266 0.07 -5.06 -30.32
C GLU A 266 1.54 -4.71 -30.65
N SER A 267 2.08 -3.68 -30.00
CA SER A 267 3.48 -3.29 -30.19
C SER A 267 4.45 -4.44 -29.85
N MET A 268 5.58 -4.51 -30.54
CA MET A 268 6.56 -5.58 -30.32
C MET A 268 7.07 -5.61 -28.88
N GLN A 269 7.19 -4.45 -28.21
CA GLN A 269 7.52 -4.39 -26.79
C GLN A 269 6.50 -5.14 -25.94
N HIS A 270 5.22 -4.91 -26.14
CA HIS A 270 4.16 -5.59 -25.39
C HIS A 270 4.10 -7.08 -25.68
N GLN A 271 4.27 -7.47 -26.96
CA GLN A 271 4.38 -8.88 -27.35
C GLN A 271 5.51 -9.57 -26.59
N THR A 272 6.70 -8.95 -26.58
CA THR A 272 7.89 -9.49 -25.91
C THR A 272 7.70 -9.60 -24.40
N ILE A 273 7.10 -8.59 -23.75
CA ILE A 273 6.81 -8.59 -22.31
C ILE A 273 5.87 -9.75 -21.94
N VAL A 274 4.78 -9.95 -22.68
CA VAL A 274 3.78 -10.98 -22.37
C VAL A 274 4.33 -12.38 -22.65
N LYS A 275 4.95 -12.60 -23.81
CA LYS A 275 5.59 -13.86 -24.17
C LYS A 275 6.69 -14.25 -23.17
N LEU A 276 7.50 -13.27 -22.74
CA LEU A 276 8.54 -13.51 -21.74
C LEU A 276 7.92 -13.88 -20.37
N ALA A 277 6.80 -13.25 -19.98
CA ALA A 277 6.09 -13.60 -18.75
C ALA A 277 5.56 -15.03 -18.77
N LEU A 278 4.99 -15.47 -19.91
CA LEU A 278 4.49 -16.85 -20.13
C LEU A 278 5.63 -17.88 -20.09
N PHE A 279 6.70 -17.65 -20.87
CA PHE A 279 7.78 -18.63 -21.00
C PHE A 279 8.64 -18.78 -19.75
N THR A 280 8.77 -17.74 -18.94
CA THR A 280 9.70 -17.71 -17.82
C THR A 280 9.03 -17.70 -16.45
N GLY A 281 7.75 -17.40 -16.39
CA GLY A 281 7.05 -17.18 -15.12
C GLY A 281 7.63 -16.04 -14.27
N MET A 282 8.38 -15.10 -14.83
CA MET A 282 8.96 -13.96 -14.12
C MET A 282 7.88 -13.02 -13.56
N ARG A 283 8.21 -12.39 -12.44
CA ARG A 283 7.34 -11.33 -11.91
C ARG A 283 7.41 -10.08 -12.78
N ARG A 284 6.30 -9.34 -12.88
CA ARG A 284 6.24 -8.08 -13.64
C ARG A 284 7.40 -7.13 -13.34
N GLY A 285 7.72 -6.92 -12.06
CA GLY A 285 8.83 -6.04 -11.67
C GLY A 285 10.19 -6.58 -12.08
N GLU A 286 10.38 -7.89 -12.11
CA GLU A 286 11.60 -8.54 -12.60
C GLU A 286 11.74 -8.29 -14.11
N ILE A 287 10.67 -8.49 -14.89
CA ILE A 287 10.67 -8.23 -16.35
C ILE A 287 10.99 -6.76 -16.63
N CYS A 288 10.31 -5.82 -15.96
CA CYS A 288 10.59 -4.39 -16.12
C CYS A 288 12.00 -3.99 -15.64
N GLY A 289 12.62 -4.80 -14.80
CA GLY A 289 13.97 -4.58 -14.26
C GLY A 289 15.10 -5.15 -15.11
N LEU A 290 14.81 -5.94 -16.16
CA LEU A 290 15.84 -6.55 -17.00
C LEU A 290 16.65 -5.51 -17.78
N GLU A 291 17.93 -5.78 -17.90
CA GLU A 291 18.89 -5.05 -18.72
C GLU A 291 19.48 -5.97 -19.79
N TRP A 292 19.95 -5.41 -20.91
CA TRP A 292 20.53 -6.18 -21.99
C TRP A 292 21.72 -7.04 -21.54
N GLN A 293 22.47 -6.58 -20.55
CA GLN A 293 23.58 -7.35 -19.95
C GLN A 293 23.12 -8.57 -19.11
N ASP A 294 21.82 -8.65 -18.77
CA ASP A 294 21.27 -9.81 -18.06
C ASP A 294 20.94 -10.97 -18.98
N VAL A 295 20.96 -10.76 -20.31
CA VAL A 295 20.69 -11.79 -21.33
C VAL A 295 21.97 -12.33 -21.91
N ASP A 296 22.27 -13.58 -21.62
CA ASP A 296 23.35 -14.33 -22.30
C ASP A 296 22.77 -15.00 -23.54
N PHE A 297 23.00 -14.36 -24.69
CA PHE A 297 22.51 -14.84 -25.98
C PHE A 297 23.20 -16.10 -26.50
N ASN A 298 24.37 -16.46 -25.96
CA ASN A 298 25.13 -17.61 -26.40
C ASN A 298 24.69 -18.89 -25.66
N ASN A 299 24.39 -18.74 -24.37
CA ASN A 299 24.00 -19.84 -23.52
C ASN A 299 22.49 -19.95 -23.32
N SER A 300 21.69 -19.05 -23.93
CA SER A 300 20.24 -18.95 -23.79
C SER A 300 19.81 -18.81 -22.33
N VAL A 301 20.51 -17.90 -21.58
CA VAL A 301 20.27 -17.70 -20.13
C VAL A 301 19.84 -16.25 -19.88
N ILE A 302 18.84 -16.09 -19.01
CA ILE A 302 18.43 -14.80 -18.45
C ILE A 302 18.75 -14.78 -16.95
N ASN A 303 19.45 -13.73 -16.52
CA ASN A 303 19.84 -13.50 -15.14
C ASN A 303 18.87 -12.51 -14.49
N VAL A 304 18.05 -12.96 -13.54
CA VAL A 304 17.16 -12.11 -12.77
C VAL A 304 17.91 -11.58 -11.56
N ARG A 305 18.28 -10.30 -11.57
CA ARG A 305 19.09 -9.67 -10.51
C ARG A 305 18.36 -8.60 -9.73
N ARG A 306 17.37 -7.96 -10.33
CA ARG A 306 16.66 -6.80 -9.77
C ARG A 306 15.18 -6.81 -10.07
N SER A 307 14.43 -5.98 -9.35
CA SER A 307 13.01 -5.75 -9.61
C SER A 307 12.75 -4.24 -9.70
N SER A 308 12.13 -3.81 -10.79
CA SER A 308 11.73 -2.42 -11.00
C SER A 308 10.40 -2.15 -10.31
N LEU A 309 10.33 -1.08 -9.53
CA LEU A 309 9.16 -0.63 -8.79
C LEU A 309 8.87 0.83 -9.15
N TYR A 310 7.63 1.25 -8.91
CA TYR A 310 7.22 2.64 -9.05
C TYR A 310 6.55 3.15 -7.79
N LEU A 311 6.90 4.36 -7.39
CA LEU A 311 6.23 5.12 -6.33
C LEU A 311 6.00 6.55 -6.80
N SER A 312 4.78 7.05 -6.57
CA SER A 312 4.47 8.47 -6.82
C SER A 312 5.42 9.35 -6.00
N GLY A 313 5.99 10.38 -6.62
CA GLY A 313 6.96 11.28 -6.01
C GLY A 313 8.42 10.76 -6.01
N LYS A 314 8.65 9.45 -6.16
CA LYS A 314 10.00 8.86 -6.30
C LYS A 314 10.32 8.43 -7.73
N GLY A 315 9.29 8.16 -8.55
CA GLY A 315 9.47 7.63 -9.89
C GLY A 315 9.72 6.11 -9.92
N VAL A 316 10.35 5.65 -11.00
CA VAL A 316 10.81 4.26 -11.12
C VAL A 316 12.13 4.11 -10.34
N PHE A 317 12.23 3.05 -9.55
CA PHE A 317 13.44 2.72 -8.80
C PHE A 317 13.62 1.20 -8.71
N GLU A 318 14.83 0.80 -8.47
CA GLU A 318 15.17 -0.59 -8.26
C GLU A 318 15.04 -0.96 -6.78
N ASP A 319 14.54 -2.14 -6.53
CA ASP A 319 14.60 -2.76 -5.22
C ASP A 319 15.38 -4.07 -5.37
N GLU A 320 16.29 -4.31 -4.46
CA GLU A 320 16.93 -5.62 -4.37
C GLU A 320 15.85 -6.69 -4.21
N THR A 321 16.03 -7.79 -4.90
CA THR A 321 15.10 -8.92 -4.81
C THR A 321 14.92 -9.30 -3.33
N LYS A 322 13.69 -9.63 -2.95
CA LYS A 322 13.22 -9.75 -1.56
C LYS A 322 14.03 -10.73 -0.68
N ASN A 323 14.73 -11.66 -1.30
CA ASN A 323 15.61 -12.66 -0.70
C ASN A 323 16.73 -12.97 -1.68
N ASP A 324 17.88 -13.42 -1.20
CA ASP A 324 19.01 -13.93 -2.03
C ASP A 324 18.57 -15.04 -3.00
N SER A 325 17.54 -15.82 -2.63
CA SER A 325 16.89 -16.83 -3.49
C SER A 325 16.12 -16.26 -4.68
N SER A 326 15.93 -14.94 -4.77
CA SER A 326 15.26 -14.31 -5.91
C SER A 326 16.24 -13.88 -7.01
N VAL A 327 17.55 -13.81 -6.72
CA VAL A 327 18.61 -13.73 -7.72
C VAL A 327 18.76 -15.13 -8.30
N ARG A 328 18.48 -15.27 -9.58
CA ARG A 328 18.51 -16.57 -10.25
C ARG A 328 18.85 -16.43 -11.72
N SER A 329 19.50 -17.44 -12.25
CA SER A 329 19.70 -17.63 -13.68
C SER A 329 18.69 -18.66 -14.17
N MET A 330 18.09 -18.43 -15.31
CA MET A 330 17.16 -19.36 -15.93
C MET A 330 17.49 -19.57 -17.38
N LYS A 331 17.54 -20.83 -17.81
CA LYS A 331 17.66 -21.20 -19.21
C LYS A 331 16.29 -20.98 -19.87
N VAL A 332 16.30 -20.36 -21.03
CA VAL A 332 15.10 -20.10 -21.82
C VAL A 332 15.19 -20.78 -23.17
N SER A 333 14.06 -20.93 -23.87
CA SER A 333 14.02 -21.53 -25.19
C SER A 333 14.75 -20.65 -26.22
N ASP A 334 15.20 -21.28 -27.29
CA ASP A 334 15.85 -20.57 -28.42
C ASP A 334 14.86 -19.60 -29.09
N ASP A 335 13.57 -19.90 -29.09
CA ASP A 335 12.52 -19.01 -29.58
C ASP A 335 12.46 -17.71 -28.74
N ALA A 336 12.57 -17.83 -27.40
CA ALA A 336 12.60 -16.66 -26.53
C ALA A 336 13.86 -15.80 -26.81
N ILE A 337 15.00 -16.42 -27.06
CA ILE A 337 16.23 -15.72 -27.43
C ILE A 337 16.11 -15.04 -28.78
N THR A 338 15.52 -15.71 -29.78
CA THR A 338 15.26 -15.16 -31.11
C THR A 338 14.33 -13.95 -31.02
N MET A 339 13.25 -14.06 -30.23
CA MET A 339 12.36 -12.95 -29.95
C MET A 339 13.07 -11.77 -29.32
N LEU A 340 13.95 -11.99 -28.35
CA LEU A 340 14.74 -10.94 -27.70
C LEU A 340 15.75 -10.28 -28.66
N ARG A 341 16.38 -11.06 -29.58
CA ARG A 341 17.25 -10.50 -30.63
C ARG A 341 16.46 -9.56 -31.55
N THR A 342 15.27 -10.00 -31.97
CA THR A 342 14.39 -9.20 -32.83
C THR A 342 13.95 -7.90 -32.11
N TRP A 343 13.56 -8.01 -30.86
CA TRP A 343 13.20 -6.85 -30.03
C TRP A 343 14.37 -5.88 -29.87
N ARG A 344 15.60 -6.37 -29.68
CA ARG A 344 16.80 -5.52 -29.57
C ARG A 344 17.03 -4.67 -30.83
N VAL A 345 16.81 -5.28 -31.99
CA VAL A 345 16.91 -4.55 -33.28
C VAL A 345 15.82 -3.47 -33.37
N GLU A 346 14.59 -3.79 -32.98
CA GLU A 346 13.48 -2.85 -33.03
C GLU A 346 13.70 -1.68 -32.05
N GLN A 347 14.13 -1.95 -30.81
CA GLN A 347 14.48 -0.91 -29.85
C GLN A 347 15.63 -0.01 -30.37
N ALA A 348 16.62 -0.59 -31.07
CA ALA A 348 17.70 0.19 -31.68
C ALA A 348 17.19 1.16 -32.77
N LYS A 349 16.21 0.73 -33.59
CA LYS A 349 15.54 1.61 -34.55
C LYS A 349 14.80 2.76 -33.86
N GLU A 350 14.06 2.47 -32.79
CA GLU A 350 13.38 3.51 -32.00
C GLU A 350 14.37 4.48 -31.38
N ARG A 351 15.49 4.00 -30.85
CA ARG A 351 16.57 4.85 -30.33
C ARG A 351 17.12 5.81 -31.40
N LEU A 352 17.37 5.31 -32.61
CA LEU A 352 17.82 6.14 -33.73
C LEU A 352 16.76 7.16 -34.13
N ARG A 353 15.50 6.80 -34.14
CA ARG A 353 14.39 7.70 -34.47
C ARG A 353 14.20 8.82 -33.44
N ILE A 354 14.37 8.52 -32.16
CA ILE A 354 14.22 9.49 -31.07
C ILE A 354 15.45 10.42 -30.95
N GLY A 355 16.63 9.91 -31.29
CA GLY A 355 17.86 10.68 -31.28
C GLY A 355 18.25 11.19 -29.89
N ASP A 356 18.57 12.50 -29.79
CA ASP A 356 19.08 13.11 -28.56
C ASP A 356 18.12 13.08 -27.36
N GLN A 357 16.82 12.78 -27.58
CA GLN A 357 15.85 12.63 -26.49
C GLN A 357 15.88 11.23 -25.87
N TRP A 358 16.70 10.33 -26.40
CA TRP A 358 16.80 8.97 -25.84
C TRP A 358 17.72 8.95 -24.60
N GLU A 359 17.14 8.48 -23.49
CA GLU A 359 17.85 8.22 -22.24
C GLU A 359 18.34 6.75 -22.21
N ASP A 360 19.65 6.52 -22.22
CA ASP A 360 20.20 5.16 -22.23
C ASP A 360 20.40 4.62 -20.81
N HIS A 361 19.49 3.73 -20.41
CA HIS A 361 19.54 3.01 -19.14
C HIS A 361 19.85 1.51 -19.31
N ASN A 362 20.27 1.08 -20.50
CA ASN A 362 20.52 -0.33 -20.84
C ASN A 362 19.33 -1.28 -20.60
N ARG A 363 18.11 -0.77 -20.46
CA ARG A 363 16.90 -1.54 -20.16
C ARG A 363 16.36 -2.28 -21.38
N LEU A 364 15.88 -3.53 -21.18
CA LEU A 364 15.13 -4.25 -22.20
C LEU A 364 13.84 -3.53 -22.57
N PHE A 365 13.11 -3.05 -21.56
CA PHE A 365 11.80 -2.44 -21.72
C PHE A 365 11.81 -1.02 -21.21
N THR A 366 11.42 -0.10 -22.09
CA THR A 366 11.58 1.33 -21.89
C THR A 366 10.28 2.09 -22.14
N ALA A 367 10.19 3.30 -21.60
CA ALA A 367 9.26 4.30 -22.09
C ALA A 367 9.69 4.79 -23.50
N TRP A 368 8.89 5.64 -24.11
CA TRP A 368 9.12 6.15 -25.46
C TRP A 368 10.48 6.86 -25.64
N ASN A 369 11.01 7.43 -24.57
CA ASN A 369 12.30 8.16 -24.55
C ASN A 369 13.47 7.34 -24.02
N GLY A 370 13.36 6.01 -23.89
CA GLY A 370 14.42 5.16 -23.35
C GLY A 370 14.46 5.04 -21.83
N ALA A 371 13.75 5.88 -21.09
CA ALA A 371 13.67 5.79 -19.64
C ALA A 371 13.08 4.43 -19.19
N PRO A 372 13.40 3.94 -17.98
CA PRO A 372 12.86 2.68 -17.47
C PRO A 372 11.33 2.67 -17.48
N ILE A 373 10.74 1.62 -18.05
CA ILE A 373 9.27 1.47 -18.09
C ILE A 373 8.68 1.36 -16.70
N ARG A 374 7.58 2.07 -16.46
CA ARG A 374 6.83 1.97 -15.21
C ARG A 374 6.04 0.65 -15.17
N PRO A 375 6.22 -0.19 -14.14
CA PRO A 375 5.51 -1.47 -14.05
C PRO A 375 3.98 -1.36 -14.02
N ASP A 376 3.42 -0.28 -13.50
CA ASP A 376 1.98 -0.05 -13.45
C ASP A 376 1.38 0.22 -14.85
N VAL A 377 2.13 0.82 -15.77
CA VAL A 377 1.71 1.02 -17.16
C VAL A 377 1.44 -0.32 -17.85
N ILE A 378 2.31 -1.32 -17.63
CA ILE A 378 2.11 -2.68 -18.17
C ILE A 378 0.83 -3.31 -17.63
N THR A 379 0.53 -3.13 -16.33
CA THR A 379 -0.71 -3.67 -15.76
C THR A 379 -1.94 -3.00 -16.34
N SER A 380 -1.91 -1.68 -16.49
CA SER A 380 -3.05 -0.92 -17.05
C SER A 380 -3.27 -1.25 -18.52
N TRP A 381 -2.17 -1.33 -19.29
CA TRP A 381 -2.24 -1.75 -20.68
C TRP A 381 -2.80 -3.18 -20.81
N PHE A 382 -2.27 -4.14 -20.05
CA PHE A 382 -2.68 -5.55 -20.11
C PHE A 382 -4.16 -5.72 -19.75
N HIS A 383 -4.65 -5.00 -18.74
CA HIS A 383 -6.09 -4.99 -18.42
C HIS A 383 -6.92 -4.48 -19.60
N SER A 384 -6.51 -3.38 -20.24
CA SER A 384 -7.21 -2.85 -21.42
C SER A 384 -7.13 -3.81 -22.61
N PHE A 385 -6.00 -4.49 -22.79
CA PHE A 385 -5.82 -5.51 -23.83
C PHE A 385 -6.76 -6.70 -23.63
N VAL A 386 -6.86 -7.24 -22.42
CA VAL A 386 -7.78 -8.34 -22.06
C VAL A 386 -9.23 -7.94 -22.36
N MET A 387 -9.65 -6.75 -21.91
CA MET A 387 -11.02 -6.26 -22.11
C MET A 387 -11.34 -5.99 -23.58
N LYS A 388 -10.39 -5.48 -24.38
CA LYS A 388 -10.57 -5.16 -25.80
C LYS A 388 -10.75 -6.42 -26.67
N ASN A 389 -10.14 -7.53 -26.25
CA ASN A 389 -10.15 -8.78 -27.01
C ASN A 389 -11.06 -9.85 -26.41
N ASP A 390 -12.00 -9.46 -25.51
CA ASP A 390 -12.98 -10.34 -24.86
C ASP A 390 -12.36 -11.59 -24.21
N LEU A 391 -11.12 -11.47 -23.72
CA LEU A 391 -10.42 -12.54 -23.02
C LEU A 391 -10.95 -12.69 -21.59
N PRO A 392 -10.78 -13.87 -20.94
CA PRO A 392 -11.12 -14.06 -19.54
C PRO A 392 -10.47 -13.00 -18.66
N GLU A 393 -11.16 -12.54 -17.61
CA GLU A 393 -10.68 -11.48 -16.71
C GLU A 393 -9.47 -11.96 -15.90
N ILE A 394 -8.30 -11.92 -16.52
CA ILE A 394 -7.01 -12.24 -15.90
C ILE A 394 -6.19 -10.98 -15.64
N HIS A 395 -5.26 -11.09 -14.71
CA HIS A 395 -4.28 -10.05 -14.43
C HIS A 395 -2.91 -10.45 -15.00
N PHE A 396 -2.03 -9.49 -15.25
CA PHE A 396 -0.67 -9.78 -15.75
C PHE A 396 0.08 -10.82 -14.90
N HIS A 397 -0.16 -10.83 -13.58
CA HIS A 397 0.44 -11.83 -12.70
C HIS A 397 -0.10 -13.24 -12.90
N SER A 398 -1.31 -13.40 -13.44
CA SER A 398 -1.91 -14.71 -13.72
C SER A 398 -1.16 -15.47 -14.84
N LEU A 399 -0.46 -14.74 -15.73
CA LEU A 399 0.39 -15.35 -16.77
C LEU A 399 1.46 -16.30 -16.24
N ARG A 400 1.81 -16.20 -14.95
CA ARG A 400 2.73 -17.15 -14.31
C ARG A 400 2.10 -18.49 -13.95
N HIS A 401 0.78 -18.56 -13.96
CA HIS A 401 0.00 -19.74 -13.58
C HIS A 401 -0.64 -20.41 -14.80
N THR A 402 -0.66 -19.70 -15.92
CA THR A 402 -0.96 -20.21 -17.26
C THR A 402 0.23 -20.97 -17.82
#